data_9fe9caeec563aac1dd350b6bdd5c4ffa
#
_entry.id   9fe9caeec563aac1dd350b6bdd5c4ffa
#
_cell.length_a   1.000
_cell.length_b   1.000
_cell.length_c   1.000
_cell.angle_alpha   90.00
_cell.angle_beta   90.00
_cell.angle_gamma   90.00
#
_symmetry.space_group_name_H-M   'P 1'
#
loop_
_entity.id
_entity.type
_entity.pdbx_description
1 polymer ?
#
loop_
_entity_poly.entity_id
_entity_poly.type
_entity_poly.pdbx_seq_one_letter_code
_entity_poly.pdbx_strand_id
1 'polypeptide(L)'
;MAANASNRVGEPLTVFPTRLRYTLLANLERLGCSPTVIAFNLDHDTLQSLASYSKNGADRAAQWSKATLARMERLAGFYEINVVDSEANAIGGDDPENSRLLIAKAKGGATCAIKRGCSMGSIPRSCYNGCPHFQPWVDGPHEAFLEELLAERNEFLMHLDPVKERATIEAADDLILAVAATIQLCEERHREQEEQVTRRQVRRGAKR
;
A
#
# COMPACT_ATOMS: atom_id res chain seq x y z
N MET A 1 13.30 14.48 -43.15
CA MET A 1 13.36 13.91 -41.79
C MET A 1 14.75 14.11 -41.25
N ALA A 2 14.96 14.95 -40.24
CA ALA A 2 16.26 15.18 -39.65
C ALA A 2 16.69 13.91 -38.88
N ALA A 3 17.84 13.32 -39.23
CA ALA A 3 18.40 12.22 -38.50
C ALA A 3 18.84 12.73 -37.11
N ASN A 4 18.27 12.16 -36.04
CA ASN A 4 18.73 12.48 -34.68
C ASN A 4 20.18 12.02 -34.50
N ALA A 5 21.08 12.95 -34.28
CA ALA A 5 22.48 12.65 -34.00
C ALA A 5 22.64 12.06 -32.58
N SER A 6 23.59 11.14 -32.42
CA SER A 6 23.98 10.65 -31.11
C SER A 6 24.59 11.75 -30.26
N ASN A 7 24.06 12.00 -29.04
CA ASN A 7 24.60 13.00 -28.11
C ASN A 7 26.06 12.70 -27.67
N ARG A 8 26.58 11.48 -27.92
CA ARG A 8 27.92 11.05 -27.53
C ARG A 8 28.98 11.15 -28.63
N VAL A 9 28.55 11.02 -29.89
CA VAL A 9 29.50 10.87 -31.02
C VAL A 9 29.20 11.87 -32.13
N GLY A 10 28.07 12.58 -32.09
CA GLY A 10 27.70 13.55 -33.13
C GLY A 10 27.31 12.95 -34.49
N GLU A 11 27.37 11.62 -34.62
CA GLU A 11 27.04 10.90 -35.85
C GLU A 11 25.55 10.51 -35.91
N PRO A 12 24.98 10.34 -37.10
CA PRO A 12 23.58 9.88 -37.26
C PRO A 12 23.37 8.51 -36.60
N LEU A 13 22.32 8.43 -35.79
CA LEU A 13 21.95 7.17 -35.14
C LEU A 13 21.39 6.18 -36.17
N THR A 14 22.10 5.07 -36.39
CA THR A 14 21.55 3.96 -37.18
C THR A 14 20.53 3.19 -36.34
N VAL A 15 19.25 3.21 -36.75
CA VAL A 15 18.16 2.50 -36.09
C VAL A 15 17.95 1.16 -36.76
N PHE A 16 18.18 0.08 -36.02
CA PHE A 16 17.90 -1.29 -36.45
C PHE A 16 17.06 -2.03 -35.38
N PRO A 17 16.35 -3.11 -35.73
CA PRO A 17 15.39 -3.76 -34.84
C PRO A 17 15.95 -4.14 -33.47
N THR A 18 17.16 -4.62 -33.40
CA THR A 18 17.82 -4.98 -32.15
C THR A 18 17.99 -3.77 -31.22
N ARG A 19 18.32 -2.60 -31.76
CA ARG A 19 18.46 -1.37 -30.98
C ARG A 19 17.11 -0.92 -30.41
N LEU A 20 16.02 -1.04 -31.16
CA LEU A 20 14.68 -0.74 -30.67
C LEU A 20 14.31 -1.67 -29.53
N ARG A 21 14.62 -2.96 -29.63
CA ARG A 21 14.42 -3.96 -28.58
C ARG A 21 15.16 -3.61 -27.30
N TYR A 22 16.43 -3.24 -27.38
CA TYR A 22 17.23 -2.77 -26.24
C TYR A 22 16.65 -1.49 -25.60
N THR A 23 16.19 -0.55 -26.44
CA THR A 23 15.60 0.69 -25.93
C THR A 23 14.27 0.43 -25.23
N LEU A 24 13.43 -0.46 -25.78
CA LEU A 24 12.17 -0.87 -25.16
C LEU A 24 12.43 -1.52 -23.81
N LEU A 25 13.36 -2.49 -23.75
CA LEU A 25 13.76 -3.14 -22.49
C LEU A 25 14.20 -2.12 -21.45
N ALA A 26 15.12 -1.23 -21.81
CA ALA A 26 15.64 -0.21 -20.89
C ALA A 26 14.55 0.75 -20.40
N ASN A 27 13.54 1.05 -21.22
CA ASN A 27 12.42 1.89 -20.84
C ASN A 27 11.45 1.14 -19.91
N LEU A 28 11.12 -0.13 -20.20
CA LEU A 28 10.27 -0.95 -19.33
C LEU A 28 10.92 -1.19 -17.96
N GLU A 29 12.25 -1.41 -17.93
CA GLU A 29 13.01 -1.50 -16.68
C GLU A 29 12.96 -0.19 -15.90
N ARG A 30 13.12 0.95 -16.57
CA ARG A 30 13.06 2.28 -15.94
C ARG A 30 11.68 2.60 -15.38
N LEU A 31 10.63 2.09 -16.00
CA LEU A 31 9.24 2.17 -15.53
C LEU A 31 8.94 1.19 -14.39
N GLY A 32 9.91 0.36 -13.97
CA GLY A 32 9.74 -0.60 -12.89
C GLY A 32 8.89 -1.82 -13.25
N CYS A 33 8.74 -2.12 -14.56
CA CYS A 33 8.01 -3.31 -14.99
C CYS A 33 8.68 -4.59 -14.46
N SER A 34 7.88 -5.58 -14.06
CA SER A 34 8.42 -6.87 -13.62
C SER A 34 9.12 -7.60 -14.76
N PRO A 35 10.12 -8.46 -14.48
CA PRO A 35 10.79 -9.26 -15.49
C PRO A 35 9.83 -10.07 -16.36
N THR A 36 8.73 -10.56 -15.81
CA THR A 36 7.70 -11.32 -16.54
C THR A 36 7.00 -10.45 -17.58
N VAL A 37 6.63 -9.21 -17.21
CA VAL A 37 6.02 -8.25 -18.13
C VAL A 37 6.98 -7.86 -19.23
N ILE A 38 8.25 -7.69 -18.92
CA ILE A 38 9.30 -7.36 -19.89
C ILE A 38 9.49 -8.52 -20.87
N ALA A 39 9.58 -9.77 -20.38
CA ALA A 39 9.71 -10.96 -21.20
C ALA A 39 8.54 -11.08 -22.19
N PHE A 40 7.33 -10.91 -21.69
CA PHE A 40 6.11 -10.95 -22.51
C PHE A 40 6.12 -9.90 -23.63
N ASN A 41 6.47 -8.65 -23.32
CA ASN A 41 6.52 -7.56 -24.32
C ASN A 41 7.65 -7.73 -25.36
N LEU A 42 8.70 -8.46 -25.02
CA LEU A 42 9.83 -8.73 -25.91
C LEU A 42 9.71 -10.09 -26.62
N ASP A 43 8.60 -10.80 -26.42
CA ASP A 43 8.37 -12.12 -26.98
C ASP A 43 9.49 -13.12 -26.62
N HIS A 44 9.81 -13.17 -25.33
CA HIS A 44 10.80 -14.07 -24.76
C HIS A 44 10.13 -15.22 -24.01
N ASP A 45 10.42 -16.44 -24.39
CA ASP A 45 9.90 -17.65 -23.75
C ASP A 45 10.45 -17.89 -22.34
N THR A 46 11.62 -17.30 -22.01
CA THR A 46 12.29 -17.50 -20.73
C THR A 46 12.83 -16.20 -20.14
N LEU A 47 12.80 -16.09 -18.82
CA LEU A 47 13.41 -14.97 -18.09
C LEU A 47 14.95 -14.94 -18.22
N GLN A 48 15.56 -16.09 -18.49
CA GLN A 48 17.00 -16.19 -18.73
C GLN A 48 17.45 -15.39 -19.95
N SER A 49 16.60 -15.27 -20.96
CA SER A 49 16.88 -14.46 -22.14
C SER A 49 17.05 -12.97 -21.81
N LEU A 50 16.42 -12.48 -20.76
CA LEU A 50 16.56 -11.10 -20.30
C LEU A 50 17.92 -10.82 -19.67
N ALA A 51 18.52 -11.81 -19.00
CA ALA A 51 19.81 -11.65 -18.32
C ALA A 51 20.94 -11.28 -19.28
N SER A 52 20.88 -11.77 -20.54
CA SER A 52 21.86 -11.46 -21.57
C SER A 52 21.80 -10.00 -22.05
N TYR A 53 20.66 -9.33 -21.90
CA TYR A 53 20.45 -7.95 -22.32
C TYR A 53 20.80 -6.94 -21.22
N SER A 54 20.95 -7.39 -20.00
CA SER A 54 21.08 -6.57 -18.82
C SER A 54 22.53 -6.32 -18.44
N LYS A 55 23.17 -5.36 -19.10
CA LYS A 55 24.54 -4.93 -18.77
C LYS A 55 24.64 -3.99 -17.56
N ASN A 56 23.53 -3.42 -17.09
CA ASN A 56 23.51 -2.42 -16.01
C ASN A 56 22.86 -2.96 -14.72
N GLY A 57 23.35 -4.11 -14.23
CA GLY A 57 22.81 -4.75 -13.02
C GLY A 57 22.83 -3.85 -11.77
N ALA A 58 23.83 -2.98 -11.65
CA ALA A 58 23.98 -2.06 -10.52
C ALA A 58 22.88 -0.96 -10.53
N ASP A 59 22.62 -0.35 -11.69
CA ASP A 59 21.61 0.70 -11.82
C ASP A 59 20.19 0.15 -11.61
N ARG A 60 19.96 -1.09 -12.05
CA ARG A 60 18.68 -1.79 -11.79
C ARG A 60 18.50 -2.15 -10.32
N ALA A 61 19.54 -2.70 -9.71
CA ALA A 61 19.51 -3.01 -8.29
C ALA A 61 19.22 -1.75 -7.47
N ALA A 62 19.80 -0.60 -7.83
CA ALA A 62 19.52 0.68 -7.19
C ALA A 62 18.08 1.16 -7.41
N GLN A 63 17.54 1.02 -8.62
CA GLN A 63 16.13 1.40 -8.91
C GLN A 63 15.14 0.48 -8.19
N TRP A 64 15.39 -0.83 -8.18
CA TRP A 64 14.56 -1.79 -7.45
C TRP A 64 14.64 -1.57 -5.95
N SER A 65 15.84 -1.30 -5.43
CA SER A 65 16.04 -0.95 -4.03
C SER A 65 15.24 0.29 -3.64
N LYS A 66 15.27 1.34 -4.47
CA LYS A 66 14.50 2.56 -4.24
C LYS A 66 12.98 2.34 -4.30
N ALA A 67 12.49 1.58 -5.29
CA ALA A 67 11.06 1.25 -5.41
C ALA A 67 10.60 0.36 -4.25
N THR A 68 11.42 -0.63 -3.87
CA THR A 68 11.16 -1.50 -2.73
C THR A 68 11.16 -0.74 -1.42
N LEU A 69 12.14 0.16 -1.22
CA LEU A 69 12.24 0.99 -0.02
C LEU A 69 10.99 1.87 0.14
N ALA A 70 10.56 2.57 -0.92
CA ALA A 70 9.35 3.39 -0.88
C ALA A 70 8.08 2.58 -0.56
N ARG A 71 8.01 1.32 -0.99
CA ARG A 71 6.91 0.42 -0.62
C ARG A 71 7.02 -0.06 0.83
N MET A 72 8.22 -0.38 1.28
CA MET A 72 8.47 -0.77 2.68
C MET A 72 8.19 0.37 3.66
N GLU A 73 8.55 1.62 3.31
CA GLU A 73 8.21 2.81 4.09
C GLU A 73 6.70 3.00 4.22
N ARG A 74 5.94 2.81 3.13
CA ARG A 74 4.46 2.85 3.20
C ARG A 74 3.89 1.74 4.09
N LEU A 75 4.39 0.51 3.94
CA LEU A 75 3.96 -0.61 4.79
C LEU A 75 4.29 -0.36 6.26
N ALA A 76 5.48 0.18 6.56
CA ALA A 76 5.84 0.57 7.93
C ALA A 76 4.88 1.62 8.49
N GLY A 77 4.47 2.61 7.69
CA GLY A 77 3.50 3.63 8.09
C GLY A 77 2.13 3.08 8.48
N PHE A 78 1.73 1.90 7.99
CA PHE A 78 0.48 1.25 8.42
C PHE A 78 0.54 0.81 9.90
N TYR A 79 1.72 0.55 10.43
CA TYR A 79 1.93 0.15 11.83
C TYR A 79 2.17 1.34 12.77
N GLU A 80 2.23 2.57 12.25
CA GLU A 80 2.33 3.79 13.06
C GLU A 80 0.96 4.37 13.45
N ILE A 81 -0.13 3.66 13.11
CA ILE A 81 -1.51 4.06 13.38
C ILE A 81 -1.76 4.04 14.90
N ASN A 82 -2.34 5.11 15.42
CA ASN A 82 -2.69 5.24 16.83
C ASN A 82 -4.04 4.58 17.13
N VAL A 83 -4.03 3.30 17.50
CA VAL A 83 -5.23 2.55 17.91
C VAL A 83 -5.74 3.05 19.25
N VAL A 84 -7.04 3.31 19.35
CA VAL A 84 -7.71 3.75 20.59
C VAL A 84 -8.76 2.73 21.04
N ASP A 85 -8.96 2.64 22.36
CA ASP A 85 -9.84 1.62 22.93
C ASP A 85 -11.31 1.82 22.52
N SER A 86 -11.74 3.10 22.41
CA SER A 86 -13.09 3.48 21.99
C SER A 86 -13.13 4.92 21.51
N GLU A 87 -14.26 5.34 20.95
CA GLU A 87 -14.50 6.72 20.54
C GLU A 87 -14.25 7.73 21.67
N ALA A 88 -14.65 7.40 22.88
CA ALA A 88 -14.48 8.26 24.05
C ALA A 88 -12.99 8.54 24.41
N ASN A 89 -12.09 7.66 24.02
CA ASN A 89 -10.64 7.78 24.25
C ASN A 89 -9.91 8.47 23.09
N ALA A 90 -10.61 8.71 21.98
CA ALA A 90 -10.03 9.31 20.78
C ALA A 90 -9.94 10.84 20.91
N ILE A 91 -8.91 11.42 20.27
CA ILE A 91 -8.83 12.87 20.06
C ILE A 91 -9.98 13.28 19.13
N GLY A 92 -10.88 14.13 19.63
CA GLY A 92 -12.09 14.53 18.92
C GLY A 92 -13.30 13.63 19.16
N GLY A 93 -13.20 12.63 20.05
CA GLY A 93 -14.31 11.78 20.43
C GLY A 93 -15.47 12.51 21.15
N ASP A 94 -15.20 13.72 21.62
CA ASP A 94 -16.18 14.66 22.18
C ASP A 94 -17.12 15.29 21.14
N ASP A 95 -16.77 15.17 19.84
CA ASP A 95 -17.53 15.72 18.71
C ASP A 95 -17.76 14.65 17.63
N PRO A 96 -18.59 13.63 17.89
CA PRO A 96 -18.77 12.49 16.98
C PRO A 96 -19.31 12.88 15.60
N GLU A 97 -20.09 13.94 15.51
CA GLU A 97 -20.69 14.40 14.24
C GLU A 97 -19.62 14.86 13.24
N ASN A 98 -18.48 15.36 13.74
CA ASN A 98 -17.42 15.93 12.91
C ASN A 98 -16.18 15.06 12.83
N SER A 99 -16.00 14.11 13.74
CA SER A 99 -14.77 13.32 13.87
C SER A 99 -14.95 11.84 13.59
N ARG A 100 -16.17 11.30 13.76
CA ARG A 100 -16.43 9.88 13.55
C ARG A 100 -16.30 9.50 12.09
N LEU A 101 -15.58 8.42 11.83
CA LEU A 101 -15.44 7.80 10.53
C LEU A 101 -16.34 6.56 10.46
N LEU A 102 -17.21 6.54 9.44
CA LEU A 102 -18.07 5.41 9.16
C LEU A 102 -17.31 4.43 8.27
N ILE A 103 -17.14 3.22 8.77
CA ILE A 103 -16.45 2.13 8.09
C ILE A 103 -17.49 1.14 7.54
N ALA A 104 -17.23 -0.12 7.45
CA ALA A 104 -18.12 -1.14 6.90
C ALA A 104 -19.60 -0.90 7.18
N LYS A 105 -20.44 -0.90 6.14
CA LYS A 105 -21.90 -0.70 6.21
C LYS A 105 -22.32 0.52 7.03
N ALA A 106 -21.56 1.61 6.92
CA ALA A 106 -21.80 2.87 7.63
C ALA A 106 -21.84 2.77 9.17
N LYS A 107 -21.13 1.80 9.74
CA LYS A 107 -20.91 1.73 11.19
C LYS A 107 -19.70 2.58 11.58
N GLY A 108 -19.77 3.24 12.75
CA GLY A 108 -18.62 3.91 13.33
C GLY A 108 -17.52 2.89 13.67
N GLY A 109 -16.27 3.20 13.39
CA GLY A 109 -15.16 2.30 13.67
C GLY A 109 -13.84 3.02 13.89
N ALA A 110 -13.80 4.33 13.69
CA ALA A 110 -12.62 5.15 13.91
C ALA A 110 -12.99 6.61 14.14
N THR A 111 -12.02 7.39 14.60
CA THR A 111 -12.13 8.84 14.82
C THR A 111 -11.03 9.56 14.05
N CYS A 112 -11.33 10.73 13.49
CA CYS A 112 -10.36 11.62 12.87
C CYS A 112 -9.95 12.75 13.85
N ALA A 113 -8.68 12.87 14.17
CA ALA A 113 -8.20 13.88 15.12
C ALA A 113 -8.31 15.34 14.60
N ILE A 114 -8.41 15.54 13.29
CA ILE A 114 -8.52 16.90 12.69
C ILE A 114 -9.98 17.38 12.59
N LYS A 115 -10.94 16.51 12.81
CA LYS A 115 -12.37 16.81 12.62
C LYS A 115 -12.64 17.23 11.16
N ARG A 116 -13.53 18.20 10.91
CA ARG A 116 -13.95 18.63 9.55
C ARG A 116 -12.88 19.25 8.65
N GLY A 117 -11.65 19.40 9.13
CA GLY A 117 -10.56 20.06 8.39
C GLY A 117 -9.80 19.19 7.40
N CYS A 118 -10.21 17.95 7.18
CA CYS A 118 -9.50 17.02 6.30
C CYS A 118 -9.75 17.33 4.82
N SER A 119 -8.68 17.63 4.07
CA SER A 119 -8.73 17.83 2.61
C SER A 119 -9.12 16.57 1.83
N MET A 120 -9.00 15.39 2.44
CA MET A 120 -9.36 14.09 1.85
C MET A 120 -10.86 13.75 1.98
N GLY A 121 -11.68 14.68 2.51
CA GLY A 121 -13.12 14.53 2.54
C GLY A 121 -13.65 13.43 3.47
N SER A 122 -12.91 13.06 4.50
CA SER A 122 -13.31 11.99 5.46
C SER A 122 -13.63 10.65 4.80
N ILE A 123 -12.87 10.29 3.76
CA ILE A 123 -12.99 9.01 3.08
C ILE A 123 -12.23 7.96 3.88
N PRO A 124 -12.90 7.02 4.57
CA PRO A 124 -12.24 6.04 5.46
C PRO A 124 -11.14 5.24 4.78
N ARG A 125 -11.32 4.88 3.51
CA ARG A 125 -10.31 4.15 2.72
C ARG A 125 -8.95 4.86 2.69
N SER A 126 -8.94 6.16 2.51
CA SER A 126 -7.70 6.94 2.49
C SER A 126 -7.05 7.07 3.87
N CYS A 127 -7.83 6.97 4.94
CA CYS A 127 -7.31 7.07 6.30
C CYS A 127 -6.45 5.87 6.70
N TYR A 128 -6.80 4.66 6.24
CA TYR A 128 -6.02 3.45 6.51
C TYR A 128 -4.61 3.50 5.91
N ASN A 129 -4.40 4.25 4.84
CA ASN A 129 -3.11 4.34 4.15
C ASN A 129 -2.08 5.24 4.88
N GLY A 130 -2.00 5.12 6.20
CA GLY A 130 -0.98 5.81 7.01
C GLY A 130 -1.34 7.27 7.34
N CYS A 131 -2.62 7.61 7.46
CA CYS A 131 -3.02 8.93 7.92
C CYS A 131 -2.67 9.09 9.42
N PRO A 132 -1.84 10.09 9.82
CA PRO A 132 -1.43 10.28 11.21
C PRO A 132 -2.56 10.73 12.14
N HIS A 133 -3.68 11.14 11.57
CA HIS A 133 -4.86 11.59 12.31
C HIS A 133 -5.96 10.52 12.40
N PHE A 134 -5.69 9.35 11.86
CA PHE A 134 -6.59 8.20 11.89
C PHE A 134 -6.45 7.47 13.23
N GLN A 135 -7.54 7.30 13.94
CA GLN A 135 -7.61 6.62 15.23
C GLN A 135 -8.65 5.51 15.16
N PRO A 136 -8.29 4.31 14.68
CA PRO A 136 -9.18 3.17 14.66
C PRO A 136 -9.50 2.70 16.08
N TRP A 137 -10.75 2.29 16.31
CA TRP A 137 -11.17 1.74 17.60
C TRP A 137 -10.91 0.24 17.65
N VAL A 138 -10.50 -0.25 18.80
CA VAL A 138 -10.25 -1.69 19.01
C VAL A 138 -11.45 -2.53 18.60
N ASP A 139 -12.67 -2.09 18.96
CA ASP A 139 -13.92 -2.79 18.64
C ASP A 139 -14.53 -2.33 17.30
N GLY A 140 -13.78 -1.66 16.45
CA GLY A 140 -14.25 -1.19 15.14
C GLY A 140 -14.53 -2.36 14.17
N PRO A 141 -15.45 -2.18 13.20
CA PRO A 141 -15.81 -3.22 12.24
C PRO A 141 -14.77 -3.41 11.13
N HIS A 142 -13.49 -3.49 11.49
CA HIS A 142 -12.37 -3.55 10.54
C HIS A 142 -12.33 -4.85 9.77
N GLU A 143 -12.69 -5.98 10.40
CA GLU A 143 -12.78 -7.30 9.75
C GLU A 143 -13.87 -7.30 8.66
N ALA A 144 -15.06 -6.79 8.98
CA ALA A 144 -16.15 -6.69 8.01
C ALA A 144 -15.76 -5.79 6.82
N PHE A 145 -14.97 -4.74 7.08
CA PHE A 145 -14.46 -3.88 6.03
C PHE A 145 -13.40 -4.59 5.17
N LEU A 146 -12.54 -5.40 5.78
CA LEU A 146 -11.59 -6.25 5.05
C LEU A 146 -12.31 -7.23 4.12
N GLU A 147 -13.38 -7.87 4.59
CA GLU A 147 -14.20 -8.77 3.77
C GLU A 147 -14.83 -8.05 2.56
N GLU A 148 -15.35 -6.83 2.76
CA GLU A 148 -15.87 -6.00 1.68
C GLU A 148 -14.79 -5.68 0.63
N LEU A 149 -13.59 -5.31 1.06
CA LEU A 149 -12.46 -5.01 0.17
C LEU A 149 -11.97 -6.25 -0.60
N LEU A 150 -11.93 -7.40 0.05
CA LEU A 150 -11.54 -8.66 -0.60
C LEU A 150 -12.57 -9.08 -1.66
N ALA A 151 -13.85 -8.90 -1.39
CA ALA A 151 -14.92 -9.15 -2.37
C ALA A 151 -14.80 -8.21 -3.56
N GLU A 152 -14.61 -6.91 -3.33
CA GLU A 152 -14.42 -5.89 -4.37
C GLU A 152 -13.17 -6.18 -5.22
N ARG A 153 -12.05 -6.55 -4.59
CA ARG A 153 -10.83 -6.96 -5.29
C ARG A 153 -11.05 -8.16 -6.21
N ASN A 154 -11.77 -9.17 -5.72
CA ASN A 154 -12.09 -10.34 -6.54
C ASN A 154 -12.96 -9.98 -7.74
N GLU A 155 -13.90 -9.06 -7.59
CA GLU A 155 -14.70 -8.54 -8.69
C GLU A 155 -13.83 -7.78 -9.71
N PHE A 156 -12.90 -6.95 -9.24
CA PHE A 156 -11.93 -6.26 -10.13
C PHE A 156 -11.11 -7.26 -10.95
N LEU A 157 -10.61 -8.33 -10.34
CA LEU A 157 -9.82 -9.34 -11.06
C LEU A 157 -10.62 -10.11 -12.12
N MET A 158 -11.94 -10.19 -11.97
CA MET A 158 -12.80 -10.83 -13.00
C MET A 158 -13.09 -9.92 -14.19
N HIS A 159 -13.05 -8.60 -14.00
CA HIS A 159 -13.50 -7.62 -15.00
C HIS A 159 -12.40 -6.72 -15.57
N LEU A 160 -11.29 -6.54 -14.84
CA LEU A 160 -10.19 -5.67 -15.22
C LEU A 160 -9.06 -6.46 -15.91
N ASP A 161 -8.44 -5.85 -16.90
CA ASP A 161 -7.20 -6.34 -17.49
C ASP A 161 -6.03 -6.09 -16.52
N PRO A 162 -5.40 -7.14 -15.95
CA PRO A 162 -4.36 -6.95 -14.93
C PRO A 162 -3.14 -6.14 -15.41
N VAL A 163 -2.91 -6.08 -16.70
CA VAL A 163 -1.78 -5.32 -17.27
C VAL A 163 -2.12 -3.85 -17.40
N LYS A 164 -3.33 -3.54 -17.89
CA LYS A 164 -3.77 -2.16 -18.11
C LYS A 164 -4.14 -1.47 -16.79
N GLU A 165 -4.78 -2.21 -15.89
CA GLU A 165 -5.35 -1.67 -14.65
C GLU A 165 -4.48 -2.00 -13.42
N ARG A 166 -3.20 -2.25 -13.65
CA ARG A 166 -2.25 -2.63 -12.60
C ARG A 166 -2.25 -1.66 -11.42
N ALA A 167 -2.27 -0.35 -11.68
CA ALA A 167 -2.25 0.66 -10.63
C ALA A 167 -3.49 0.58 -9.72
N THR A 168 -4.66 0.28 -10.29
CA THR A 168 -5.91 0.11 -9.54
C THR A 168 -5.86 -1.13 -8.65
N ILE A 169 -5.33 -2.23 -9.17
CA ILE A 169 -5.18 -3.48 -8.42
C ILE A 169 -4.15 -3.31 -7.29
N GLU A 170 -3.00 -2.69 -7.57
CA GLU A 170 -1.98 -2.41 -6.53
C GLU A 170 -2.52 -1.48 -5.43
N ALA A 171 -3.32 -0.47 -5.77
CA ALA A 171 -3.94 0.41 -4.78
C ALA A 171 -4.97 -0.34 -3.90
N ALA A 172 -5.72 -1.27 -4.48
CA ALA A 172 -6.63 -2.13 -3.71
C ALA A 172 -5.85 -3.09 -2.79
N ASP A 173 -4.76 -3.67 -3.26
CA ASP A 173 -3.90 -4.54 -2.46
C ASP A 173 -3.23 -3.79 -1.31
N ASP A 174 -2.72 -2.58 -1.55
CA ASP A 174 -2.13 -1.72 -0.51
C ASP A 174 -3.17 -1.36 0.57
N LEU A 175 -4.41 -1.07 0.19
CA LEU A 175 -5.49 -0.81 1.13
C LEU A 175 -5.86 -2.05 1.96
N ILE A 176 -5.96 -3.22 1.34
CA ILE A 176 -6.22 -4.50 2.03
C ILE A 176 -5.13 -4.76 3.07
N LEU A 177 -3.86 -4.56 2.72
CA LEU A 177 -2.74 -4.71 3.65
C LEU A 177 -2.82 -3.71 4.81
N ALA A 178 -3.20 -2.45 4.55
CA ALA A 178 -3.35 -1.43 5.57
C ALA A 178 -4.47 -1.77 6.58
N VAL A 179 -5.60 -2.28 6.09
CA VAL A 179 -6.71 -2.73 6.96
C VAL A 179 -6.30 -3.95 7.76
N ALA A 180 -5.63 -4.93 7.15
CA ALA A 180 -5.12 -6.11 7.84
C ALA A 180 -4.11 -5.74 8.94
N ALA A 181 -3.20 -4.81 8.69
CA ALA A 181 -2.28 -4.28 9.68
C ALA A 181 -3.02 -3.60 10.84
N THR A 182 -4.07 -2.82 10.53
CA THR A 182 -4.91 -2.19 11.57
C THR A 182 -5.59 -3.22 12.46
N ILE A 183 -6.11 -4.31 11.89
CA ILE A 183 -6.72 -5.42 12.66
C ILE A 183 -5.69 -6.01 13.62
N GLN A 184 -4.47 -6.30 13.14
CA GLN A 184 -3.40 -6.83 14.00
C GLN A 184 -3.07 -5.90 15.17
N LEU A 185 -2.98 -4.59 14.92
CA LEU A 185 -2.74 -3.60 15.97
C LEU A 185 -3.89 -3.55 16.99
N CYS A 186 -5.14 -3.67 16.54
CA CYS A 186 -6.31 -3.76 17.41
C CYS A 186 -6.27 -5.02 18.29
N GLU A 187 -5.92 -6.17 17.72
CA GLU A 187 -5.75 -7.43 18.45
C GLU A 187 -4.63 -7.37 19.49
N GLU A 188 -3.49 -6.76 19.13
CA GLU A 188 -2.37 -6.54 20.06
C GLU A 188 -2.80 -5.64 21.23
N ARG A 189 -3.50 -4.56 20.93
CA ARG A 189 -4.02 -3.64 21.95
C ARG A 189 -5.01 -4.32 22.88
N HIS A 190 -5.91 -5.16 22.34
CA HIS A 190 -6.87 -5.93 23.13
C HIS A 190 -6.16 -6.90 24.08
N ARG A 191 -5.15 -7.64 23.59
CA ARG A 191 -4.33 -8.52 24.43
C ARG A 191 -3.62 -7.79 25.56
N GLU A 192 -3.04 -6.64 25.28
CA GLU A 192 -2.42 -5.80 26.31
C GLU A 192 -3.39 -5.39 27.42
N GLN A 193 -4.63 -5.05 27.06
CA GLN A 193 -5.68 -4.71 28.01
C GLN A 193 -6.05 -5.90 28.91
N GLU A 194 -6.24 -7.08 28.33
CA GLU A 194 -6.54 -8.30 29.08
C GLU A 194 -5.41 -8.65 30.08
N GLU A 195 -4.17 -8.55 29.64
CA GLU A 195 -3.02 -8.75 30.53
C GLU A 195 -2.97 -7.74 31.68
N GLN A 196 -3.26 -6.47 31.41
CA GLN A 196 -3.29 -5.45 32.45
C GLN A 196 -4.41 -5.68 33.47
N VAL A 197 -5.59 -6.10 33.03
CA VAL A 197 -6.70 -6.47 33.89
C VAL A 197 -6.30 -7.66 34.79
N THR A 198 -5.74 -8.69 34.22
CA THR A 198 -5.29 -9.90 34.94
C THR A 198 -4.23 -9.55 35.99
N ARG A 199 -3.23 -8.75 35.62
CA ARG A 199 -2.17 -8.28 36.57
C ARG A 199 -2.75 -7.46 37.73
N ARG A 200 -3.77 -6.62 37.47
CA ARG A 200 -4.46 -5.84 38.53
C ARG A 200 -5.24 -6.75 39.47
N GLN A 201 -5.91 -7.78 38.96
CA GLN A 201 -6.66 -8.75 39.77
C GLN A 201 -5.73 -9.57 40.68
N VAL A 202 -4.62 -10.06 40.15
CA VAL A 202 -3.60 -10.82 40.93
C VAL A 202 -3.03 -9.94 42.06
N ARG A 203 -2.70 -8.67 41.77
CA ARG A 203 -2.20 -7.75 42.80
C ARG A 203 -3.23 -7.43 43.92
N ARG A 204 -4.51 -7.40 43.58
CA ARG A 204 -5.60 -7.21 44.57
C ARG A 204 -5.82 -8.45 45.43
N GLY A 205 -5.71 -9.63 44.82
CA GLY A 205 -5.81 -10.91 45.55
C GLY A 205 -4.65 -11.15 46.53
N ALA A 206 -3.45 -10.71 46.15
CA ALA A 206 -2.25 -10.87 47.01
C ALA A 206 -2.19 -9.89 48.25
N LYS A 207 -3.10 -8.91 48.31
CA LYS A 207 -3.19 -7.94 49.45
C LYS A 207 -4.28 -8.28 50.45
N ARG A 208 -4.99 -9.39 50.24
CA ARG A 208 -5.96 -9.96 51.19
C ARG A 208 -5.35 -11.13 51.93
#